data_2d7498a03e681de6557a9636abd93978
#
_entry.id   2d7498a03e681de6557a9636abd93978
#
_cell.length_a   1.000
_cell.length_b   1.000
_cell.length_c   1.000
_cell.angle_alpha   90.00
_cell.angle_beta   90.00
_cell.angle_gamma   90.00
#
_symmetry.space_group_name_H-M   'P 1'
#
loop_
_entity.id
_entity.type
_entity.pdbx_description
1 polymer ?
#
loop_
_entity_poly.entity_id
_entity_poly.type
_entity_poly.pdbx_seq_one_letter_code
_entity_poly.pdbx_strand_id
1 'polypeptide(L)'
;MIGVAHAREHGSLGSTMDRELVRHLLDETGATRNRDVLADIFRTAYDLASDDADRLDLKITRDAMREMRTAYRLFAPYRDVRKVTVFGSARTLRTDPLYGHALKLAESLADAGWMVVTGAGPGIMAAATEGAGPDRSLGVTIRLPFEETSVGPLAGSDR
;
A
#
# COMPACT_ATOMS: atom_id res chain seq x y z
N MET A 1 7.95 10.58 -15.29
CA MET A 1 7.87 12.01 -15.67
C MET A 1 7.09 12.07 -16.97
N ILE A 2 5.79 12.33 -16.90
CA ILE A 2 4.93 12.49 -18.09
C ILE A 2 4.83 13.99 -18.31
N GLY A 3 5.51 14.47 -19.34
CA GLY A 3 5.43 15.86 -19.77
C GLY A 3 4.20 16.03 -20.66
N VAL A 4 3.17 16.70 -20.17
CA VAL A 4 2.06 17.20 -20.99
C VAL A 4 2.37 18.66 -21.31
N ALA A 5 2.81 18.93 -22.54
CA ALA A 5 2.92 20.27 -23.05
C ALA A 5 1.55 20.71 -23.55
N HIS A 6 0.83 21.46 -22.74
CA HIS A 6 -0.06 22.56 -23.16
C HIS A 6 -0.49 23.34 -21.92
N ALA A 7 0.39 24.25 -21.49
CA ALA A 7 -0.02 25.28 -20.54
C ALA A 7 -0.85 26.31 -21.32
N ARG A 8 -2.16 26.32 -21.12
CA ARG A 8 -2.91 27.58 -21.18
C ARG A 8 -2.61 28.29 -19.85
N GLU A 9 -2.01 29.46 -19.96
CA GLU A 9 -1.91 30.42 -18.84
C GLU A 9 -3.34 30.76 -18.37
N HIS A 10 -3.82 29.99 -17.40
CA HIS A 10 -4.90 30.46 -16.54
C HIS A 10 -4.22 31.19 -15.39
N GLY A 11 -4.51 32.51 -15.33
CA GLY A 11 -4.00 33.40 -14.32
C GLY A 11 -4.16 32.79 -12.93
N SER A 12 -3.12 32.94 -12.13
CA SER A 12 -3.03 32.62 -10.72
C SER A 12 -4.22 33.20 -9.94
N LEU A 13 -5.26 32.43 -9.81
CA LEU A 13 -6.23 32.50 -8.74
C LEU A 13 -6.05 31.23 -7.89
N GLY A 14 -4.86 31.06 -7.36
CA GLY A 14 -4.60 30.07 -6.33
C GLY A 14 -5.39 30.47 -5.09
N SER A 15 -6.59 29.95 -4.94
CA SER A 15 -7.28 29.93 -3.66
C SER A 15 -6.50 28.98 -2.75
N THR A 16 -5.43 29.51 -2.16
CA THR A 16 -4.66 28.77 -1.16
C THR A 16 -5.57 28.59 0.04
N MET A 17 -5.89 27.33 0.35
CA MET A 17 -6.62 27.01 1.59
C MET A 17 -6.01 27.78 2.77
N ASP A 18 -6.85 28.47 3.54
CA ASP A 18 -6.39 29.32 4.63
C ASP A 18 -5.54 28.52 5.63
N ARG A 19 -4.39 29.08 6.00
CA ARG A 19 -3.46 28.46 6.96
C ARG A 19 -4.11 28.24 8.34
N GLU A 20 -5.04 29.10 8.74
CA GLU A 20 -5.75 28.95 10.01
C GLU A 20 -6.72 27.79 9.97
N LEU A 21 -7.42 27.60 8.86
CA LEU A 21 -8.30 26.45 8.66
C LEU A 21 -7.52 25.12 8.68
N VAL A 22 -6.38 25.06 7.98
CA VAL A 22 -5.51 23.87 8.00
C VAL A 22 -5.02 23.59 9.43
N ARG A 23 -4.61 24.62 10.15
CA ARG A 23 -4.18 24.47 11.55
C ARG A 23 -5.30 23.92 12.42
N HIS A 24 -6.49 24.48 12.31
CA HIS A 24 -7.67 24.01 13.05
C HIS A 24 -7.98 22.53 12.77
N LEU A 25 -8.02 22.13 11.49
CA LEU A 25 -8.23 20.73 11.12
C LEU A 25 -7.17 19.80 11.72
N LEU A 26 -5.89 20.22 11.73
CA LEU A 26 -4.81 19.44 12.32
C LEU A 26 -4.93 19.35 13.86
N ASP A 27 -5.39 20.41 14.52
CA ASP A 27 -5.60 20.42 15.97
C ASP A 27 -6.73 19.47 16.36
N GLU A 28 -7.83 19.46 15.61
CA GLU A 28 -8.95 18.52 15.80
C GLU A 28 -8.52 17.04 15.67
N THR A 29 -7.51 16.74 14.82
CA THR A 29 -7.00 15.36 14.70
C THR A 29 -6.12 14.93 15.87
N GLY A 30 -5.66 15.86 16.71
CA GLY A 30 -4.66 15.61 17.75
C GLY A 30 -3.27 15.26 17.19
N ALA A 31 -3.01 15.48 15.90
CA ALA A 31 -1.74 15.14 15.27
C ALA A 31 -0.62 16.05 15.79
N THR A 32 0.41 15.43 16.36
CA THR A 32 1.61 16.12 16.87
C THR A 32 2.82 15.97 15.97
N ARG A 33 2.83 14.96 15.07
CA ARG A 33 3.94 14.64 14.17
C ARG A 33 3.53 14.81 12.72
N ASN A 34 4.50 15.17 11.86
CA ASN A 34 4.34 15.29 10.41
C ASN A 34 3.18 16.24 10.01
N ARG A 35 2.98 17.31 10.79
CA ARG A 35 1.89 18.26 10.57
C ARG A 35 2.03 19.00 9.25
N ASP A 36 3.25 19.24 8.80
CA ASP A 36 3.60 19.82 7.51
C ASP A 36 3.09 18.97 6.34
N VAL A 37 3.41 17.68 6.34
CA VAL A 37 2.95 16.74 5.30
C VAL A 37 1.43 16.57 5.34
N LEU A 38 0.83 16.47 6.53
CA LEU A 38 -0.62 16.40 6.66
C LEU A 38 -1.31 17.68 6.15
N ALA A 39 -0.72 18.85 6.42
CA ALA A 39 -1.20 20.11 5.88
C ALA A 39 -1.20 20.15 4.35
N ASP A 40 -0.17 19.60 3.73
CA ASP A 40 -0.07 19.54 2.27
C ASP A 40 -1.10 18.57 1.66
N ILE A 41 -1.41 17.47 2.35
CA ILE A 41 -2.51 16.57 1.94
C ILE A 41 -3.86 17.29 1.98
N PHE A 42 -4.14 18.05 3.04
CA PHE A 42 -5.38 18.83 3.12
C PHE A 42 -5.47 19.91 2.04
N ARG A 43 -4.35 20.61 1.76
CA ARG A 43 -4.30 21.59 0.66
C ARG A 43 -4.53 20.93 -0.69
N THR A 44 -3.86 19.81 -0.97
CA THR A 44 -4.04 19.08 -2.21
C THR A 44 -5.49 18.64 -2.42
N ALA A 45 -6.16 18.17 -1.36
CA ALA A 45 -7.57 17.81 -1.43
C ALA A 45 -8.49 19.04 -1.69
N TYR A 46 -8.13 20.19 -1.14
CA TYR A 46 -8.82 21.45 -1.40
C TYR A 46 -8.61 21.92 -2.85
N ASP A 47 -7.38 21.85 -3.34
CA ASP A 47 -7.03 22.29 -4.68
C ASP A 47 -7.74 21.43 -5.74
N LEU A 48 -7.94 20.12 -5.51
CA LEU A 48 -8.76 19.26 -6.39
C LEU A 48 -10.20 19.77 -6.57
N ALA A 49 -10.78 20.40 -5.54
CA ALA A 49 -12.11 21.01 -5.65
C ALA A 49 -12.06 22.33 -6.41
N SER A 50 -10.95 23.08 -6.31
CA SER A 50 -10.73 24.33 -7.04
C SER A 50 -10.41 24.12 -8.51
N ASP A 51 -9.78 22.95 -8.83
CA ASP A 51 -9.42 22.54 -10.20
C ASP A 51 -10.60 21.96 -10.99
N ASP A 52 -11.80 21.96 -10.41
CA ASP A 52 -13.02 21.40 -11.02
C ASP A 52 -12.82 19.92 -11.47
N ALA A 53 -12.10 19.13 -10.65
CA ALA A 53 -11.86 17.72 -10.90
C ALA A 53 -13.17 16.95 -11.03
N ASP A 54 -13.25 16.08 -12.03
CA ASP A 54 -14.49 15.39 -12.29
C ASP A 54 -14.83 14.35 -11.20
N ARG A 55 -16.08 13.88 -11.21
CA ARG A 55 -16.58 12.93 -10.21
C ARG A 55 -15.78 11.60 -10.23
N LEU A 56 -15.28 11.16 -11.39
CA LEU A 56 -14.52 9.92 -11.50
C LEU A 56 -13.14 10.09 -10.89
N ASP A 57 -12.45 11.19 -11.20
CA ASP A 57 -11.12 11.50 -10.64
C ASP A 57 -11.16 11.60 -9.11
N LEU A 58 -12.19 12.29 -8.58
CA LEU A 58 -12.40 12.38 -7.14
C LEU A 58 -12.69 11.03 -6.48
N LYS A 59 -13.43 10.13 -7.16
CA LYS A 59 -13.68 8.77 -6.67
C LYS A 59 -12.40 7.95 -6.63
N ILE A 60 -11.59 8.00 -7.68
CA ILE A 60 -10.31 7.29 -7.77
C ILE A 60 -9.38 7.77 -6.64
N THR A 61 -9.21 9.08 -6.50
CA THR A 61 -8.38 9.67 -5.46
C THR A 61 -8.84 9.27 -4.05
N ARG A 62 -10.13 9.38 -3.78
CA ARG A 62 -10.71 8.99 -2.49
C ARG A 62 -10.46 7.51 -2.17
N ASP A 63 -10.68 6.64 -3.14
CA ASP A 63 -10.56 5.19 -2.92
C ASP A 63 -9.09 4.79 -2.76
N ALA A 64 -8.18 5.38 -3.54
CA ALA A 64 -6.74 5.21 -3.35
C ALA A 64 -6.28 5.66 -1.95
N MET A 65 -6.73 6.82 -1.47
CA MET A 65 -6.40 7.28 -0.11
C MET A 65 -6.94 6.35 0.98
N ARG A 66 -8.14 5.79 0.80
CA ARG A 66 -8.73 4.83 1.75
C ARG A 66 -7.94 3.52 1.81
N GLU A 67 -7.55 3.00 0.66
CA GLU A 67 -6.75 1.79 0.55
C GLU A 67 -5.36 1.99 1.18
N MET A 68 -4.68 3.08 0.86
CA MET A 68 -3.39 3.43 1.48
C MET A 68 -3.51 3.57 3.00
N ARG A 69 -4.55 4.26 3.49
CA ARG A 69 -4.78 4.38 4.94
C ARG A 69 -4.94 3.01 5.60
N THR A 70 -5.67 2.09 4.96
CA THR A 70 -5.85 0.73 5.47
C THR A 70 -4.52 -0.02 5.49
N ALA A 71 -3.74 0.04 4.41
CA ALA A 71 -2.41 -0.56 4.33
C ALA A 71 -1.46 0.00 5.40
N TYR A 72 -1.42 1.32 5.60
CA TYR A 72 -0.56 1.94 6.62
C TYR A 72 -0.92 1.48 8.04
N ARG A 73 -2.20 1.31 8.35
CA ARG A 73 -2.64 0.76 9.65
C ARG A 73 -2.21 -0.69 9.82
N LEU A 74 -2.34 -1.51 8.77
CA LEU A 74 -1.93 -2.90 8.78
C LEU A 74 -0.41 -3.04 8.98
N PHE A 75 0.38 -2.21 8.31
CA PHE A 75 1.84 -2.24 8.39
C PHE A 75 2.42 -1.55 9.64
N ALA A 76 1.64 -0.72 10.32
CA ALA A 76 2.12 0.06 11.47
C ALA A 76 2.79 -0.78 12.58
N PRO A 77 2.25 -1.94 13.00
CA PRO A 77 2.89 -2.79 14.02
C PRO A 77 4.25 -3.35 13.60
N TYR A 78 4.48 -3.45 12.30
CA TYR A 78 5.68 -4.07 11.72
C TYR A 78 6.69 -3.03 11.19
N ARG A 79 6.54 -1.74 11.53
CA ARG A 79 7.33 -0.66 10.94
C ARG A 79 8.83 -0.87 11.10
N ASP A 80 9.26 -1.36 12.27
CA ASP A 80 10.67 -1.54 12.62
C ASP A 80 11.19 -2.95 12.30
N VAL A 81 10.35 -3.84 11.80
CA VAL A 81 10.75 -5.19 11.39
C VAL A 81 11.30 -5.13 9.96
N ARG A 82 12.47 -5.68 9.74
CA ARG A 82 13.05 -5.82 8.39
C ARG A 82 12.16 -6.70 7.52
N LYS A 83 11.98 -6.30 6.28
CA LYS A 83 11.10 -6.99 5.32
C LYS A 83 11.86 -7.30 4.04
N VAL A 84 11.55 -8.45 3.46
CA VAL A 84 11.99 -8.83 2.12
C VAL A 84 10.75 -9.16 1.30
N THR A 85 10.73 -8.69 0.05
CA THR A 85 9.64 -9.01 -0.87
C THR A 85 10.08 -10.13 -1.80
N VAL A 86 9.26 -11.18 -1.91
CA VAL A 86 9.51 -12.32 -2.78
C VAL A 86 8.48 -12.33 -3.90
N PHE A 87 8.99 -12.24 -5.12
CA PHE A 87 8.22 -12.43 -6.34
C PHE A 87 8.72 -13.65 -7.08
N GLY A 88 7.85 -14.29 -7.82
CA GLY A 88 8.25 -15.42 -8.64
C GLY A 88 7.07 -16.01 -9.42
N SER A 89 7.35 -17.03 -10.20
CA SER A 89 6.37 -17.69 -11.05
C SER A 89 5.22 -18.28 -10.23
N ALA A 90 4.01 -17.92 -10.59
CA ALA A 90 2.77 -18.51 -10.04
C ALA A 90 2.55 -19.98 -10.54
N ARG A 91 3.31 -20.42 -11.56
CA ARG A 91 3.16 -21.74 -12.18
C ARG A 91 4.12 -22.79 -11.62
N THR A 92 5.05 -22.42 -10.75
CA THR A 92 5.99 -23.34 -10.12
C THR A 92 5.23 -24.34 -9.25
N LEU A 93 5.37 -25.62 -9.56
CA LEU A 93 4.71 -26.69 -8.82
C LEU A 93 5.45 -26.99 -7.51
N ARG A 94 4.75 -27.55 -6.52
CA ARG A 94 5.35 -27.98 -5.24
C ARG A 94 6.46 -29.03 -5.42
N THR A 95 6.44 -29.79 -6.51
CA THR A 95 7.45 -30.77 -6.85
C THR A 95 8.68 -30.21 -7.53
N ASP A 96 8.65 -28.94 -7.93
CA ASP A 96 9.79 -28.25 -8.54
C ASP A 96 10.85 -27.94 -7.47
N PRO A 97 12.14 -28.21 -7.72
CA PRO A 97 13.22 -27.84 -6.79
C PRO A 97 13.23 -26.37 -6.39
N LEU A 98 12.83 -25.46 -7.29
CA LEU A 98 12.73 -24.03 -7.01
C LEU A 98 11.69 -23.70 -5.92
N TYR A 99 10.60 -24.47 -5.83
CA TYR A 99 9.63 -24.33 -4.75
C TYR A 99 10.30 -24.61 -3.39
N GLY A 100 11.03 -25.70 -3.29
CA GLY A 100 11.77 -26.06 -2.08
C GLY A 100 12.86 -25.04 -1.71
N HIS A 101 13.54 -24.46 -2.70
CA HIS A 101 14.53 -23.41 -2.47
C HIS A 101 13.88 -22.12 -1.93
N ALA A 102 12.76 -21.70 -2.52
CA ALA A 102 12.04 -20.52 -2.05
C ALA A 102 11.49 -20.69 -0.63
N LEU A 103 10.97 -21.88 -0.32
CA LEU A 103 10.50 -22.24 1.01
C LEU A 103 11.62 -22.14 2.06
N LYS A 104 12.75 -22.81 1.81
CA LYS A 104 13.91 -22.80 2.72
C LYS A 104 14.53 -21.41 2.90
N LEU A 105 14.58 -20.63 1.83
CA LEU A 105 15.05 -19.24 1.92
C LEU A 105 14.15 -18.41 2.84
N ALA A 106 12.84 -18.52 2.66
CA ALA A 106 11.87 -17.79 3.46
C ALA A 106 11.87 -18.20 4.94
N GLU A 107 12.03 -19.51 5.23
CA GLU A 107 12.24 -20.06 6.57
C GLU A 107 13.48 -19.43 7.22
N SER A 108 14.63 -19.47 6.52
CA SER A 108 15.88 -18.89 7.03
C SER A 108 15.77 -17.37 7.30
N LEU A 109 15.02 -16.64 6.48
CA LEU A 109 14.77 -15.21 6.66
C LEU A 109 13.87 -14.95 7.87
N ALA A 110 12.83 -15.76 8.06
CA ALA A 110 11.94 -15.68 9.21
C ALA A 110 12.69 -15.98 10.53
N ASP A 111 13.55 -17.01 10.54
CA ASP A 111 14.43 -17.35 11.67
C ASP A 111 15.41 -16.22 12.00
N ALA A 112 15.88 -15.50 10.98
CA ALA A 112 16.71 -14.31 11.16
C ALA A 112 15.91 -13.06 11.60
N GLY A 113 14.61 -13.18 11.88
CA GLY A 113 13.73 -12.12 12.36
C GLY A 113 13.20 -11.19 11.28
N TRP A 114 13.28 -11.56 10.01
CA TRP A 114 12.70 -10.82 8.90
C TRP A 114 11.23 -11.22 8.67
N MET A 115 10.48 -10.33 8.07
CA MET A 115 9.17 -10.65 7.50
C MET A 115 9.30 -10.82 5.98
N VAL A 116 8.56 -11.80 5.45
CA VAL A 116 8.45 -12.06 4.02
C VAL A 116 7.16 -11.45 3.50
N VAL A 117 7.26 -10.64 2.46
CA VAL A 117 6.11 -10.02 1.78
C VAL A 117 5.97 -10.62 0.41
N THR A 118 4.76 -11.03 0.03
CA THR A 118 4.47 -11.61 -1.29
C THR A 118 3.20 -11.01 -1.88
N GLY A 119 2.93 -11.33 -3.16
CA GLY A 119 1.65 -11.01 -3.79
C GLY A 119 0.50 -11.96 -3.43
N ALA A 120 0.69 -12.86 -2.44
CA ALA A 120 -0.28 -13.87 -2.00
C ALA A 120 -0.77 -14.83 -3.11
N GLY A 121 -0.03 -14.95 -4.20
CA GLY A 121 -0.33 -15.87 -5.30
C GLY A 121 0.27 -17.27 -5.11
N PRO A 122 -0.03 -18.19 -6.00
CA PRO A 122 0.51 -19.55 -5.99
C PRO A 122 2.00 -19.62 -6.40
N GLY A 123 2.57 -20.81 -6.44
CA GLY A 123 3.93 -21.07 -6.89
C GLY A 123 4.98 -20.57 -5.91
N ILE A 124 5.96 -19.81 -6.40
CA ILE A 124 7.07 -19.28 -5.58
C ILE A 124 6.58 -18.39 -4.42
N MET A 125 5.53 -17.61 -4.64
CA MET A 125 4.96 -16.77 -3.60
C MET A 125 4.35 -17.62 -2.47
N ALA A 126 3.61 -18.67 -2.82
CA ALA A 126 3.07 -19.62 -1.84
C ALA A 126 4.19 -20.34 -1.07
N ALA A 127 5.25 -20.76 -1.75
CA ALA A 127 6.43 -21.40 -1.12
C ALA A 127 7.07 -20.46 -0.10
N ALA A 128 7.26 -19.20 -0.46
CA ALA A 128 7.84 -18.20 0.44
C ALA A 128 6.95 -17.90 1.66
N THR A 129 5.63 -17.82 1.45
CA THR A 129 4.67 -17.64 2.56
C THR A 129 4.65 -18.85 3.48
N GLU A 130 4.66 -20.05 2.93
CA GLU A 130 4.70 -21.31 3.67
C GLU A 130 5.98 -21.42 4.51
N GLY A 131 7.14 -21.12 3.94
CA GLY A 131 8.43 -21.18 4.64
C GLY A 131 8.55 -20.15 5.76
N ALA A 132 8.05 -18.92 5.55
CA ALA A 132 8.08 -17.90 6.58
C ALA A 132 7.06 -18.12 7.71
N GLY A 133 5.98 -18.83 7.42
CA GLY A 133 4.87 -19.04 8.34
C GLY A 133 3.97 -17.81 8.52
N PRO A 134 2.79 -17.98 9.18
CA PRO A 134 1.76 -16.95 9.26
C PRO A 134 2.18 -15.71 10.05
N ASP A 135 3.05 -15.87 11.05
CA ASP A 135 3.47 -14.75 11.92
C ASP A 135 4.60 -13.91 11.31
N ARG A 136 5.23 -14.41 10.25
CA ARG A 136 6.37 -13.76 9.58
C ARG A 136 6.12 -13.50 8.10
N SER A 137 4.88 -13.62 7.64
CA SER A 137 4.53 -13.34 6.26
C SER A 137 3.38 -12.33 6.14
N LEU A 138 3.44 -11.53 5.08
CA LEU A 138 2.40 -10.59 4.69
C LEU A 138 2.07 -10.79 3.21
N GLY A 139 0.78 -10.91 2.92
CA GLY A 139 0.27 -10.95 1.56
C GLY A 139 -0.25 -9.58 1.13
N VAL A 140 0.27 -9.04 0.03
CA VAL A 140 -0.25 -7.81 -0.58
C VAL A 140 -0.84 -8.16 -1.93
N THR A 141 -2.15 -8.14 -2.03
CA THR A 141 -2.86 -8.50 -3.27
C THR A 141 -3.83 -7.38 -3.67
N ILE A 142 -4.14 -7.32 -4.96
CA ILE A 142 -5.24 -6.50 -5.45
C ILE A 142 -6.53 -7.31 -5.37
N ARG A 143 -7.62 -6.67 -4.99
CA ARG A 143 -8.94 -7.28 -5.08
C ARG A 143 -9.45 -7.11 -6.50
N LEU A 144 -9.57 -8.20 -7.23
CA LEU A 144 -10.22 -8.21 -8.54
C LEU A 144 -11.74 -8.39 -8.37
N PRO A 145 -12.58 -7.74 -9.19
CA PRO A 145 -14.04 -7.79 -9.02
C PRO A 145 -14.67 -9.18 -9.10
N PHE A 146 -13.92 -10.16 -9.62
CA PHE A 146 -14.39 -11.53 -9.88
C PHE A 146 -13.59 -12.61 -9.13
N GLU A 147 -12.62 -12.23 -8.30
CA GLU A 147 -11.82 -13.15 -7.49
C GLU A 147 -12.08 -12.90 -6.01
N GLU A 148 -12.88 -13.75 -5.38
CA GLU A 148 -13.25 -13.60 -3.96
C GLU A 148 -12.21 -14.15 -2.98
N THR A 149 -11.18 -14.87 -3.44
CA THR A 149 -10.24 -15.53 -2.53
C THR A 149 -8.80 -15.36 -2.94
N SER A 150 -7.97 -14.86 -2.02
CA SER A 150 -6.52 -15.03 -2.06
C SER A 150 -6.20 -16.53 -1.94
N VAL A 151 -5.46 -17.08 -2.91
CA VAL A 151 -5.02 -18.47 -2.90
C VAL A 151 -3.73 -18.55 -2.09
N GLY A 152 -3.77 -19.28 -0.98
CA GLY A 152 -2.56 -19.49 -0.18
C GLY A 152 -2.82 -19.56 1.33
N PRO A 153 -1.78 -19.79 2.14
CA PRO A 153 -1.88 -19.93 3.59
C PRO A 153 -2.41 -18.69 4.34
N LEU A 154 -2.42 -17.53 3.67
CA LEU A 154 -2.96 -16.27 4.22
C LEU A 154 -4.43 -16.04 3.87
N ALA A 155 -5.07 -16.94 3.12
CA ALA A 155 -6.51 -16.86 2.82
C ALA A 155 -7.31 -16.91 4.12
N GLY A 156 -8.01 -15.83 4.43
CA GLY A 156 -8.80 -15.71 5.65
C GLY A 156 -8.08 -15.16 6.87
N SER A 157 -6.83 -14.70 6.76
CA SER A 157 -6.18 -13.93 7.82
C SER A 157 -6.37 -12.43 7.58
N ASP A 158 -6.76 -11.69 8.60
CA ASP A 158 -6.87 -10.23 8.58
C ASP A 158 -5.50 -9.52 8.65
N ARG A 159 -4.43 -10.24 8.35
CA ARG A 159 -3.05 -9.74 8.40
C ARG A 159 -2.50 -9.48 7.01
#